data_fdaf2e87e540791548b08d518ceacc17
#
_entry.id   fdaf2e87e540791548b08d518ceacc17
#
_cell.length_a   1.000
_cell.length_b   1.000
_cell.length_c   1.000
_cell.angle_alpha   90.00
_cell.angle_beta   90.00
_cell.angle_gamma   90.00
#
_symmetry.space_group_name_H-M   'P 1'
#
loop_
_entity.id
_entity.type
_entity.pdbx_description
1 polymer ?
#
loop_
_entity_poly.entity_id
_entity_poly.type
_entity_poly.pdbx_seq_one_letter_code
_entity_poly.pdbx_strand_id
1 'polypeptide(L)'
;MTIDEIQQGIIEDFSGFEDWMDKYSLLIELGNELAPIDPKYKVDGNLIRGCQSRVWLHQEYADGKITFEAESDALIVKGLVALLLKIYSNRTPHEILISEPRFIDEIGLRQHLSPTRSNGLLAMVKQMKLYALAYEKISAKGN
;
A
#
# COMPACT_ATOMS: atom_id res chain seq x y z
N MET A 1 5.41 0.22 -16.49
CA MET A 1 3.98 -0.13 -16.28
C MET A 1 3.27 1.00 -15.54
N THR A 2 2.03 1.26 -15.89
CA THR A 2 1.21 2.24 -15.18
C THR A 2 0.67 1.64 -13.88
N ILE A 3 0.21 2.49 -12.97
CA ILE A 3 -0.47 2.05 -11.74
C ILE A 3 -1.65 1.15 -12.09
N ASP A 4 -2.44 1.52 -13.10
CA ASP A 4 -3.60 0.74 -13.52
C ASP A 4 -3.22 -0.65 -14.04
N GLU A 5 -2.15 -0.73 -14.82
CA GLU A 5 -1.65 -2.02 -15.33
C GLU A 5 -1.17 -2.92 -14.17
N ILE A 6 -0.51 -2.35 -13.18
CA ILE A 6 -0.07 -3.10 -12.00
C ILE A 6 -1.28 -3.60 -11.22
N GLN A 7 -2.30 -2.78 -11.01
CA GLN A 7 -3.53 -3.19 -10.34
C GLN A 7 -4.23 -4.31 -11.10
N GLN A 8 -4.29 -4.21 -12.43
CA GLN A 8 -4.90 -5.25 -13.25
C GLN A 8 -4.17 -6.58 -13.10
N GLY A 9 -2.84 -6.57 -13.08
CA GLY A 9 -2.05 -7.79 -12.84
C GLY A 9 -2.34 -8.43 -11.48
N ILE A 10 -2.46 -7.61 -10.44
CA ILE A 10 -2.80 -8.07 -9.09
C ILE A 10 -4.20 -8.69 -9.08
N ILE A 11 -5.17 -8.03 -9.69
CA ILE A 11 -6.55 -8.52 -9.78
C ILE A 11 -6.58 -9.88 -10.48
N GLU A 12 -5.84 -10.03 -11.57
CA GLU A 12 -5.75 -11.29 -12.31
C GLU A 12 -5.11 -12.40 -11.47
N ASP A 13 -4.05 -12.08 -10.73
CA ASP A 13 -3.39 -13.06 -9.85
C ASP A 13 -4.37 -13.60 -8.79
N PHE A 14 -5.16 -12.72 -8.18
CA PHE A 14 -6.14 -13.13 -7.17
C PHE A 14 -7.34 -13.83 -7.77
N SER A 15 -7.76 -13.48 -8.99
CA SER A 15 -8.91 -14.09 -9.65
C SER A 15 -8.64 -15.56 -10.03
N GLY A 16 -7.38 -15.98 -10.07
CA GLY A 16 -7.00 -17.37 -10.31
C GLY A 16 -7.38 -18.31 -9.17
N PHE A 17 -7.74 -17.77 -8.00
CA PHE A 17 -8.15 -18.55 -6.83
C PHE A 17 -9.64 -18.32 -6.56
N GLU A 18 -10.42 -19.40 -6.43
CA GLU A 18 -11.84 -19.31 -6.09
C GLU A 18 -12.06 -19.26 -4.58
N ASP A 19 -11.19 -19.94 -3.82
CA ASP A 19 -11.29 -20.05 -2.36
C ASP A 19 -10.55 -18.90 -1.68
N TRP A 20 -11.19 -18.26 -0.71
CA TRP A 20 -10.58 -17.16 0.06
C TRP A 20 -9.41 -17.64 0.92
N MET A 21 -9.38 -18.90 1.33
CA MET A 21 -8.21 -19.44 2.03
C MET A 21 -6.97 -19.36 1.14
N ASP A 22 -7.11 -19.65 -0.15
CA ASP A 22 -6.00 -19.57 -1.11
C ASP A 22 -5.60 -18.11 -1.34
N LYS A 23 -6.57 -17.19 -1.37
CA LYS A 23 -6.29 -15.76 -1.50
C LYS A 23 -5.54 -15.22 -0.29
N TYR A 24 -5.92 -15.64 0.91
CA TYR A 24 -5.18 -15.29 2.13
C TYR A 24 -3.76 -15.86 2.12
N SER A 25 -3.60 -17.08 1.63
CA SER A 25 -2.27 -17.69 1.49
C SER A 25 -1.39 -16.87 0.55
N LEU A 26 -1.95 -16.38 -0.54
CA LEU A 26 -1.22 -15.50 -1.46
C LEU A 26 -0.81 -14.20 -0.77
N LEU A 27 -1.72 -13.59 0.01
CA LEU A 27 -1.39 -12.38 0.77
C LEU A 27 -0.23 -12.61 1.74
N ILE A 28 -0.27 -13.72 2.47
CA ILE A 28 0.79 -14.07 3.42
C ILE A 28 2.13 -14.26 2.69
N GLU A 29 2.11 -14.94 1.56
CA GLU A 29 3.30 -15.16 0.74
C GLU A 29 3.89 -13.84 0.25
N LEU A 30 3.05 -12.94 -0.26
CA LEU A 30 3.48 -11.62 -0.69
C LEU A 30 4.08 -10.80 0.47
N GLY A 31 3.46 -10.89 1.64
CA GLY A 31 3.98 -10.22 2.84
C GLY A 31 5.34 -10.76 3.28
N ASN A 32 5.54 -12.08 3.14
CA ASN A 32 6.81 -12.70 3.49
C ASN A 32 7.96 -12.28 2.56
N GLU A 33 7.62 -11.87 1.34
CA GLU A 33 8.60 -11.36 0.37
C GLU A 33 8.92 -9.88 0.56
N LEU A 34 8.16 -9.20 1.41
CA LEU A 34 8.36 -7.77 1.68
C LEU A 34 9.69 -7.55 2.39
N ALA A 35 10.52 -6.67 1.83
CA ALA A 35 11.79 -6.32 2.44
C ALA A 35 11.57 -5.65 3.79
N PRO A 36 12.36 -6.00 4.83
CA PRO A 36 12.24 -5.32 6.13
C PRO A 36 12.53 -3.84 6.00
N ILE A 37 11.79 -3.03 6.77
CA ILE A 37 12.08 -1.61 6.86
C ILE A 37 13.35 -1.41 7.71
N ASP A 38 14.14 -0.39 7.38
CA ASP A 38 15.31 -0.04 8.18
C ASP A 38 14.82 0.27 9.61
N PRO A 39 15.43 -0.34 10.66
CA PRO A 39 15.01 -0.13 12.04
C PRO A 39 14.91 1.34 12.47
N LYS A 40 15.71 2.22 11.88
CA LYS A 40 15.65 3.66 12.20
C LYS A 40 14.32 4.30 11.83
N TYR A 41 13.55 3.67 10.93
CA TYR A 41 12.23 4.15 10.52
C TYR A 41 11.08 3.48 11.26
N LYS A 42 11.36 2.47 12.09
CA LYS A 42 10.35 1.81 12.92
C LYS A 42 10.14 2.59 14.20
N VAL A 43 9.61 3.79 14.06
CA VAL A 43 9.37 4.73 15.15
C VAL A 43 7.91 5.14 15.16
N ASP A 44 7.43 5.62 16.32
CA ASP A 44 6.02 5.97 16.52
C ASP A 44 5.53 7.01 15.50
N GLY A 45 6.39 7.94 15.10
CA GLY A 45 6.04 8.96 14.11
C GLY A 45 5.70 8.40 12.73
N ASN A 46 6.12 7.17 12.44
CA ASN A 46 5.85 6.50 11.17
C ASN A 46 4.71 5.48 11.26
N LEU A 47 4.08 5.34 12.43
CA LEU A 47 2.91 4.48 12.57
C LEU A 47 1.71 5.10 11.87
N ILE A 48 0.99 4.28 11.12
CA ILE A 48 -0.24 4.72 10.46
C ILE A 48 -1.38 4.67 11.45
N ARG A 49 -2.08 5.81 11.60
CA ARG A 49 -3.26 5.90 12.46
C ARG A 49 -4.44 5.24 11.77
N GLY A 50 -5.31 4.63 12.55
CA GLY A 50 -6.49 3.94 12.04
C GLY A 50 -6.28 2.46 11.75
N CYS A 51 -5.07 1.95 11.99
CA CYS A 51 -4.77 0.53 11.91
C CYS A 51 -4.72 -0.07 13.30
N GLN A 52 -5.37 -1.21 13.50
CA GLN A 52 -5.30 -1.94 14.76
C GLN A 52 -3.95 -2.64 14.92
N SER A 53 -3.43 -3.21 13.84
CA SER A 53 -2.07 -3.74 13.80
C SER A 53 -1.08 -2.59 13.61
N ARG A 54 0.15 -2.79 14.05
CA ARG A 54 1.19 -1.80 13.82
C ARG A 54 1.62 -1.84 12.37
N VAL A 55 1.58 -0.68 11.72
CA VAL A 55 2.07 -0.50 10.35
C VAL A 55 2.96 0.74 10.35
N TRP A 56 4.23 0.55 10.02
CA TRP A 56 5.18 1.65 9.86
C TRP A 56 5.31 1.96 8.38
N LEU A 57 5.26 3.23 8.02
CA LEU A 57 5.43 3.71 6.66
C LEU A 57 6.47 4.83 6.63
N HIS A 58 7.51 4.61 5.83
CA HIS A 58 8.52 5.62 5.56
C HIS A 58 8.46 5.97 4.08
N GLN A 59 8.72 7.23 3.76
CA GLN A 59 8.70 7.68 2.38
C GLN A 59 9.91 8.59 2.10
N GLU A 60 10.37 8.55 0.87
CA GLU A 60 11.42 9.42 0.38
C GLU A 60 11.03 9.95 -0.99
N TYR A 61 11.39 11.21 -1.25
CA TYR A 61 11.10 11.87 -2.52
C TYR A 61 12.42 12.21 -3.19
N ALA A 62 12.66 11.62 -4.37
CA ALA A 62 13.85 11.85 -5.14
C ALA A 62 13.56 11.67 -6.63
N ASP A 63 14.17 12.51 -7.47
CA ASP A 63 14.03 12.44 -8.93
C ASP A 63 12.55 12.49 -9.40
N GLY A 64 11.72 13.25 -8.68
CA GLY A 64 10.32 13.42 -9.02
C GLY A 64 9.41 12.26 -8.63
N LYS A 65 9.93 11.27 -7.90
CA LYS A 65 9.16 10.07 -7.51
C LYS A 65 9.24 9.85 -6.01
N ILE A 66 8.15 9.29 -5.46
CA ILE A 66 8.09 8.88 -4.06
C ILE A 66 8.36 7.39 -3.96
N THR A 67 9.31 7.02 -3.11
CA THR A 67 9.59 5.63 -2.78
C THR A 67 9.10 5.37 -1.37
N PHE A 68 8.32 4.31 -1.20
CA PHE A 68 7.78 3.91 0.10
C PHE A 68 8.50 2.67 0.62
N GLU A 69 8.73 2.65 1.92
CA GLU A 69 9.14 1.46 2.66
C GLU A 69 8.12 1.27 3.77
N ALA A 70 7.74 0.02 4.04
CA ALA A 70 6.73 -0.24 5.06
C ALA A 70 6.88 -1.63 5.63
N GLU A 71 6.34 -1.80 6.84
CA GLU A 71 6.37 -3.08 7.54
C GLU A 71 5.17 -3.16 8.48
N SER A 72 4.74 -4.37 8.79
CA SER A 72 3.70 -4.62 9.78
C SER A 72 4.05 -5.85 10.60
N ASP A 73 3.48 -5.92 11.81
CA ASP A 73 3.62 -7.05 12.72
C ASP A 73 2.55 -8.13 12.51
N ALA A 74 1.61 -7.94 11.58
CA ALA A 74 0.51 -8.87 11.32
C ALA A 74 0.63 -9.48 9.92
N LEU A 75 0.45 -10.81 9.80
CA LEU A 75 0.68 -11.56 8.56
C LEU A 75 -0.16 -11.09 7.38
N ILE A 76 -1.47 -10.97 7.57
CA ILE A 76 -2.38 -10.54 6.49
C ILE A 76 -2.09 -9.09 6.11
N VAL A 77 -1.88 -8.24 7.11
CA VAL A 77 -1.60 -6.81 6.89
C VAL A 77 -0.29 -6.63 6.13
N LYS A 78 0.73 -7.44 6.42
CA LYS A 78 1.98 -7.43 5.62
C LYS A 78 1.72 -7.64 4.14
N GLY A 79 0.83 -8.58 3.81
CA GLY A 79 0.45 -8.84 2.42
C GLY A 79 -0.24 -7.65 1.78
N LEU A 80 -1.14 -6.99 2.51
CA LEU A 80 -1.81 -5.78 2.04
C LEU A 80 -0.81 -4.64 1.83
N VAL A 81 0.13 -4.48 2.75
CA VAL A 81 1.22 -3.50 2.63
C VAL A 81 2.06 -3.79 1.38
N ALA A 82 2.41 -5.06 1.15
CA ALA A 82 3.19 -5.44 -0.03
C ALA A 82 2.48 -5.05 -1.33
N LEU A 83 1.15 -5.26 -1.41
CA LEU A 83 0.36 -4.84 -2.56
C LEU A 83 0.41 -3.32 -2.76
N LEU A 84 0.25 -2.56 -1.69
CA LEU A 84 0.27 -1.10 -1.76
C LEU A 84 1.63 -0.57 -2.22
N LEU A 85 2.72 -1.15 -1.73
CA LEU A 85 4.06 -0.76 -2.17
C LEU A 85 4.26 -1.07 -3.66
N LYS A 86 3.78 -2.22 -4.11
CA LYS A 86 3.87 -2.61 -5.52
C LYS A 86 3.14 -1.63 -6.43
N ILE A 87 2.00 -1.11 -5.97
CA ILE A 87 1.17 -0.19 -6.74
C ILE A 87 1.72 1.23 -6.71
N TYR A 88 2.07 1.73 -5.52
CA TYR A 88 2.30 3.15 -5.29
C TYR A 88 3.75 3.56 -5.11
N SER A 89 4.68 2.64 -4.83
CA SER A 89 6.08 3.00 -4.65
C SER A 89 6.76 3.29 -5.99
N ASN A 90 7.71 4.21 -5.98
CA ASN A 90 8.46 4.63 -7.16
C ASN A 90 7.57 5.24 -8.23
N ARG A 91 6.64 6.10 -7.80
CA ARG A 91 5.70 6.81 -8.66
C ARG A 91 5.74 8.31 -8.41
N THR A 92 5.36 9.08 -9.42
CA THR A 92 5.22 10.54 -9.23
C THR A 92 4.06 10.83 -8.29
N PRO A 93 4.10 11.96 -7.55
CA PRO A 93 2.96 12.36 -6.73
C PRO A 93 1.64 12.43 -7.52
N HIS A 94 1.69 12.94 -8.73
CA HIS A 94 0.50 13.06 -9.58
C HIS A 94 -0.10 11.70 -9.91
N GLU A 95 0.72 10.72 -10.29
CA GLU A 95 0.24 9.35 -10.57
C GLU A 95 -0.50 8.75 -9.37
N ILE A 96 0.03 8.96 -8.16
CA ILE A 96 -0.59 8.46 -6.94
C ILE A 96 -1.93 9.16 -6.68
N LEU A 97 -1.97 10.48 -6.84
CA LEU A 97 -3.15 11.28 -6.54
C LEU A 97 -4.34 10.98 -7.45
N ILE A 98 -4.09 10.77 -8.75
CA ILE A 98 -5.17 10.54 -9.72
C ILE A 98 -5.64 9.09 -9.77
N SER A 99 -4.92 8.14 -9.15
CA SER A 99 -5.27 6.73 -9.19
C SER A 99 -6.28 6.38 -8.11
N GLU A 100 -7.21 5.47 -8.45
CA GLU A 100 -8.15 4.90 -7.50
C GLU A 100 -7.69 3.47 -7.16
N PRO A 101 -7.75 3.05 -5.89
CA PRO A 101 -7.34 1.70 -5.49
C PRO A 101 -8.44 0.68 -5.81
N ARG A 102 -8.75 0.51 -7.09
CA ARG A 102 -9.85 -0.35 -7.54
C ARG A 102 -9.65 -1.83 -7.21
N PHE A 103 -8.40 -2.25 -6.98
CA PHE A 103 -8.12 -3.65 -6.63
C PHE A 103 -8.84 -4.07 -5.36
N ILE A 104 -9.08 -3.15 -4.42
CA ILE A 104 -9.73 -3.46 -3.14
C ILE A 104 -11.12 -4.06 -3.38
N ASP A 105 -11.93 -3.41 -4.22
CA ASP A 105 -13.29 -3.87 -4.50
C ASP A 105 -13.32 -4.99 -5.55
N GLU A 106 -12.45 -4.94 -6.55
CA GLU A 106 -12.45 -5.94 -7.61
C GLU A 106 -11.95 -7.31 -7.16
N ILE A 107 -11.03 -7.36 -6.18
CA ILE A 107 -10.62 -8.62 -5.55
C ILE A 107 -11.68 -9.09 -4.53
N GLY A 108 -12.44 -8.16 -3.96
CA GLY A 108 -13.42 -8.46 -2.93
C GLY A 108 -12.85 -8.33 -1.51
N LEU A 109 -11.77 -7.59 -1.34
CA LEU A 109 -11.13 -7.42 -0.04
C LEU A 109 -12.05 -6.74 0.98
N ARG A 110 -12.83 -5.74 0.54
CA ARG A 110 -13.74 -5.02 1.45
C ARG A 110 -14.77 -5.94 2.09
N GLN A 111 -15.27 -6.93 1.34
CA GLN A 111 -16.29 -7.87 1.81
C GLN A 111 -15.72 -8.99 2.67
N HIS A 112 -14.43 -9.34 2.49
CA HIS A 112 -13.81 -10.51 3.11
C HIS A 112 -12.84 -10.18 4.24
N LEU A 113 -12.33 -8.95 4.30
CA LEU A 113 -11.55 -8.48 5.44
C LEU A 113 -12.50 -8.07 6.56
N SER A 114 -12.05 -8.20 7.81
CA SER A 114 -12.77 -7.62 8.93
C SER A 114 -12.92 -6.11 8.72
N PRO A 115 -13.93 -5.46 9.30
CA PRO A 115 -14.06 -4.00 9.21
C PRO A 115 -12.81 -3.26 9.65
N THR A 116 -12.15 -3.75 10.69
CA THR A 116 -10.91 -3.14 11.20
C THR A 116 -9.78 -3.21 10.19
N ARG A 117 -9.59 -4.37 9.55
CA ARG A 117 -8.56 -4.52 8.50
C ARG A 117 -8.88 -3.71 7.27
N SER A 118 -10.14 -3.70 6.86
CA SER A 118 -10.59 -2.92 5.71
C SER A 118 -10.36 -1.43 5.94
N ASN A 119 -10.70 -0.93 7.12
CA ASN A 119 -10.47 0.46 7.50
C ASN A 119 -8.98 0.80 7.56
N GLY A 120 -8.16 -0.13 8.06
CA GLY A 120 -6.71 0.03 8.10
C GLY A 120 -6.11 0.14 6.70
N LEU A 121 -6.57 -0.68 5.76
CA LEU A 121 -6.14 -0.63 4.37
C LEU A 121 -6.46 0.73 3.75
N LEU A 122 -7.68 1.23 3.95
CA LEU A 122 -8.07 2.54 3.46
C LEU A 122 -7.26 3.67 4.11
N ALA A 123 -6.93 3.54 5.40
CA ALA A 123 -6.09 4.50 6.11
C ALA A 123 -4.67 4.55 5.52
N MET A 124 -4.12 3.40 5.13
CA MET A 124 -2.81 3.34 4.48
C MET A 124 -2.82 4.05 3.12
N VAL A 125 -3.83 3.79 2.30
CA VAL A 125 -3.98 4.47 1.00
C VAL A 125 -4.10 5.98 1.20
N LYS A 126 -4.91 6.40 2.16
CA LYS A 126 -5.08 7.82 2.47
C LYS A 126 -3.77 8.48 2.87
N GLN A 127 -2.97 7.80 3.71
CA GLN A 127 -1.68 8.35 4.15
C GLN A 127 -0.71 8.49 2.97
N MET A 128 -0.66 7.52 2.09
CA MET A 128 0.19 7.58 0.90
C MET A 128 -0.23 8.75 -0.01
N LYS A 129 -1.54 8.96 -0.18
CA LYS A 129 -2.05 10.08 -0.97
C LYS A 129 -1.78 11.44 -0.32
N LEU A 130 -1.79 11.50 1.01
CA LEU A 130 -1.44 12.73 1.73
C LEU A 130 0.03 13.11 1.49
N TYR A 131 0.93 12.14 1.53
CA TYR A 131 2.33 12.39 1.19
C TYR A 131 2.47 12.86 -0.25
N ALA A 132 1.75 12.22 -1.18
CA ALA A 132 1.77 12.62 -2.59
C ALA A 132 1.28 14.05 -2.79
N LEU A 133 0.22 14.43 -2.09
CA LEU A 133 -0.31 15.80 -2.15
C LEU A 133 0.72 16.81 -1.64
N ALA A 134 1.38 16.51 -0.53
CA ALA A 134 2.40 17.38 0.04
C ALA A 134 3.57 17.58 -0.93
N TYR A 135 4.06 16.51 -1.54
CA TYR A 135 5.18 16.59 -2.48
C TYR A 135 4.79 17.27 -3.80
N GLU A 136 3.56 17.07 -4.26
CA GLU A 136 3.07 17.76 -5.46
C GLU A 136 3.08 19.28 -5.23
N LYS A 137 2.62 19.73 -4.06
CA LYS A 137 2.62 21.14 -3.70
C LYS A 137 4.03 21.72 -3.58
N ILE A 138 4.94 20.98 -2.99
CA ILE A 138 6.35 21.40 -2.86
C ILE A 138 6.98 21.53 -4.24
N SER A 139 6.78 20.57 -5.12
CA SER A 139 7.31 20.58 -6.49
C SER A 139 6.78 21.77 -7.28
N ALA A 140 5.48 22.08 -7.16
CA ALA A 140 4.87 23.21 -7.83
C ALA A 140 5.46 24.55 -7.36
N LYS A 141 5.79 24.65 -6.07
CA LYS A 141 6.41 25.87 -5.50
C LYS A 141 7.90 25.98 -5.82
N GLY A 142 8.57 24.84 -6.03
CA GLY A 142 10.00 24.80 -6.33
C GLY A 142 10.33 25.18 -7.77
N ASN A 143 9.32 25.35 -8.59
CA ASN A 143 9.46 25.77 -9.97
C ASN A 143 9.05 27.23 -10.13
#